data_be70cbba27a81420c6515b81c82d7562
#
_entry.id   be70cbba27a81420c6515b81c82d7562
#
_cell.length_a   1.000
_cell.length_b   1.000
_cell.length_c   1.000
_cell.angle_alpha   90.00
_cell.angle_beta   90.00
_cell.angle_gamma   90.00
#
_symmetry.space_group_name_H-M   'P 1'
#
loop_
_entity.id
_entity.type
_entity.pdbx_description
1 polymer ?
#
loop_
_entity_poly.entity_id
_entity_poly.type
_entity_poly.pdbx_seq_one_letter_code
_entity_poly.pdbx_strand_id
1 'polypeptide(L)'
;MTDSNKTPKSPEELQKEIQDFIKDKFGGDIVDFAVVPDAMENPPQAEDQEEVLEIPEAVLDFDMTPAQVKAYLDRFVIGQDEAKRTLSVAVCDHYNHVKRALGGRGEDPGDALEKTSSARGPVSDYVKQNVILLGPTGVGKTYLIRILAQLIGVPFVKADVTKFSETGYVGGDVDDLVRELVRSADGNAAVASHGIVFLDEIDKIAGAQNPQGRDPSGRGVQVGLLKLMEETEVNLKNPMDISAHLQGMMQGGGPQGPSTINTRHILFVVSGAFSGIDEVIEKRLSEHNIGFGAPAQKAEADEESSILQSVNTHDFVEYGFEPEFIGRLPVRVALDELTDNDLYRILLTSEGSILKQYRQSFEDYGIDIAFEDSALQAVARKAADEKTGARGLMSVLESCLRNFKFNLPGTRIDKLAMTAHLVEDPGRVLEEVLENPAAAATSYYIYVAREFEAEFARRHGVMLSLDDNAVQMAAGKSTEQGLSVKDYLWSVFSDQADFLQKICEKTGKFELPVTEQILASPGSGAESWFDS
;
A
#
# COMPACT_ATOMS: atom_id res chain seq x y z
N MET A 1 46.93 2.21 -49.26
CA MET A 1 46.30 2.63 -50.51
C MET A 1 44.86 2.16 -50.45
N THR A 2 43.97 3.03 -50.02
CA THR A 2 42.55 3.05 -50.39
C THR A 2 41.96 4.36 -49.90
N ASP A 3 41.46 5.11 -50.86
CA ASP A 3 40.85 6.42 -50.79
C ASP A 3 39.70 6.49 -49.79
N SER A 4 39.68 7.56 -49.00
CA SER A 4 38.51 8.06 -48.29
C SER A 4 38.41 9.55 -48.44
N ASN A 5 38.01 10.00 -49.61
CA ASN A 5 37.64 11.38 -49.86
C ASN A 5 36.16 11.38 -50.30
N LYS A 6 35.23 11.31 -49.35
CA LYS A 6 33.82 11.66 -49.61
C LYS A 6 33.56 13.05 -49.03
N THR A 7 33.51 14.03 -49.92
CA THR A 7 32.94 15.35 -49.64
C THR A 7 31.54 15.20 -49.03
N PRO A 8 31.17 15.99 -48.01
CA PRO A 8 29.83 15.95 -47.47
C PRO A 8 28.83 16.37 -48.57
N LYS A 9 27.81 15.54 -48.77
CA LYS A 9 26.72 15.75 -49.72
C LYS A 9 25.98 17.03 -49.35
N SER A 10 25.54 17.78 -50.35
CA SER A 10 24.73 18.97 -50.11
C SER A 10 23.36 18.61 -49.49
N PRO A 11 22.71 19.52 -48.75
CA PRO A 11 21.39 19.28 -48.21
C PRO A 11 20.35 18.85 -49.27
N GLU A 12 20.47 19.37 -50.49
CA GLU A 12 19.58 19.03 -51.61
C GLU A 12 19.81 17.58 -52.14
N GLU A 13 21.03 17.09 -52.13
CA GLU A 13 21.35 15.72 -52.53
C GLU A 13 20.87 14.71 -51.46
N LEU A 14 20.94 15.07 -50.20
CA LEU A 14 20.43 14.23 -49.09
C LEU A 14 18.89 14.16 -49.13
N GLN A 15 18.23 15.26 -49.43
CA GLN A 15 16.78 15.35 -49.55
C GLN A 15 16.25 14.50 -50.71
N LYS A 16 16.96 14.49 -51.83
CA LYS A 16 16.58 13.69 -52.98
C LYS A 16 16.78 12.18 -52.73
N GLU A 17 17.86 11.81 -52.05
CA GLU A 17 18.14 10.42 -51.68
C GLU A 17 17.09 9.87 -50.65
N ILE A 18 16.61 10.71 -49.75
CA ILE A 18 15.52 10.38 -48.80
C ILE A 18 14.18 10.26 -49.54
N GLN A 19 13.87 11.13 -50.47
CA GLN A 19 12.65 11.03 -51.28
C GLN A 19 12.62 9.77 -52.14
N ASP A 20 13.74 9.45 -52.79
CA ASP A 20 13.86 8.25 -53.60
C ASP A 20 13.75 6.96 -52.73
N PHE A 21 14.33 6.96 -51.55
CA PHE A 21 14.22 5.83 -50.59
C PHE A 21 12.79 5.62 -50.10
N ILE A 22 12.05 6.71 -49.80
CA ILE A 22 10.68 6.63 -49.35
C ILE A 22 9.76 6.15 -50.49
N LYS A 23 10.01 6.59 -51.71
CA LYS A 23 9.25 6.20 -52.90
C LYS A 23 9.44 4.74 -53.25
N ASP A 24 10.65 4.20 -53.05
CA ASP A 24 10.98 2.80 -53.35
C ASP A 24 10.43 1.85 -52.30
N LYS A 25 10.32 2.27 -51.05
CA LYS A 25 9.84 1.43 -49.93
C LYS A 25 8.35 1.48 -49.67
N PHE A 26 7.66 2.58 -49.96
CA PHE A 26 6.28 2.79 -49.52
C PHE A 26 5.26 3.07 -50.63
N GLY A 27 5.68 3.11 -51.90
CA GLY A 27 4.83 3.00 -53.09
C GLY A 27 3.56 3.87 -53.09
N GLY A 28 3.66 5.21 -52.95
CA GLY A 28 2.52 6.12 -53.00
C GLY A 28 2.95 7.55 -53.36
N ASP A 29 2.10 8.26 -54.14
CA ASP A 29 2.28 9.65 -54.51
C ASP A 29 2.35 10.55 -53.27
N ILE A 30 3.56 11.11 -53.01
CA ILE A 30 3.77 12.07 -51.94
C ILE A 30 3.63 13.46 -52.47
N VAL A 31 2.73 14.24 -51.89
CA VAL A 31 2.44 15.63 -52.13
C VAL A 31 3.70 16.50 -52.05
N ASP A 32 3.92 17.37 -53.02
CA ASP A 32 5.02 18.32 -53.12
C ASP A 32 5.20 19.14 -51.83
N PHE A 33 6.37 19.02 -51.21
CA PHE A 33 6.80 19.95 -50.18
C PHE A 33 7.30 21.24 -50.84
N ALA A 34 6.47 22.26 -50.86
CA ALA A 34 6.85 23.59 -51.31
C ALA A 34 7.86 24.20 -50.32
N VAL A 35 9.00 24.60 -50.85
CA VAL A 35 9.99 25.42 -50.15
C VAL A 35 9.40 26.79 -49.91
N VAL A 36 9.23 27.20 -48.67
CA VAL A 36 8.88 28.58 -48.30
C VAL A 36 10.18 29.40 -48.28
N PRO A 37 10.29 30.55 -49.03
CA PRO A 37 11.50 31.36 -49.01
C PRO A 37 11.63 32.13 -47.68
N ASP A 38 12.88 32.27 -47.24
CA ASP A 38 13.34 33.09 -46.14
C ASP A 38 12.65 34.47 -46.08
N ALA A 39 11.82 34.71 -45.09
CA ALA A 39 11.52 36.02 -44.60
C ALA A 39 12.11 36.14 -43.19
N MET A 40 13.26 36.81 -43.09
CA MET A 40 13.77 37.33 -41.83
C MET A 40 12.79 38.36 -41.28
N GLU A 41 11.86 37.94 -40.45
CA GLU A 41 11.19 38.81 -39.50
C GLU A 41 11.34 38.17 -38.12
N ASN A 42 11.68 39.02 -37.13
CA ASN A 42 11.93 38.64 -35.73
C ASN A 42 10.93 37.59 -35.22
N PRO A 43 11.39 36.55 -34.56
CA PRO A 43 10.46 35.64 -33.90
C PRO A 43 9.64 36.47 -32.89
N PRO A 44 8.31 36.32 -32.87
CA PRO A 44 7.53 36.88 -31.78
C PRO A 44 8.15 36.37 -30.47
N GLN A 45 8.43 37.31 -29.56
CA GLN A 45 8.78 36.95 -28.19
C GLN A 45 7.69 36.00 -27.73
N ALA A 46 8.06 34.76 -27.45
CA ALA A 46 7.19 33.87 -26.74
C ALA A 46 6.87 34.59 -25.41
N GLU A 47 5.69 35.16 -25.33
CA GLU A 47 5.08 35.46 -24.05
C GLU A 47 5.05 34.12 -23.34
N ASP A 48 5.82 34.03 -22.27
CA ASP A 48 5.67 32.96 -21.30
C ASP A 48 4.21 32.97 -20.83
N GLN A 49 3.37 32.24 -21.54
CA GLN A 49 2.10 31.85 -20.99
C GLN A 49 2.47 30.92 -19.86
N GLU A 50 2.55 31.45 -18.63
CA GLU A 50 2.50 30.68 -17.43
C GLU A 50 1.23 29.82 -17.54
N GLU A 51 1.38 28.56 -17.98
CA GLU A 51 0.32 27.57 -17.85
C GLU A 51 -0.07 27.60 -16.39
N VAL A 52 -1.29 28.01 -16.12
CA VAL A 52 -1.90 27.90 -14.80
C VAL A 52 -2.00 26.41 -14.52
N LEU A 53 -0.98 25.87 -13.86
CA LEU A 53 -0.94 24.49 -13.42
C LEU A 53 -2.13 24.29 -12.48
N GLU A 54 -3.16 23.60 -12.94
CA GLU A 54 -4.30 23.23 -12.12
C GLU A 54 -3.78 22.35 -10.97
N ILE A 55 -3.75 22.92 -9.79
CA ILE A 55 -3.32 22.25 -8.57
C ILE A 55 -4.39 21.22 -8.21
N PRO A 56 -4.03 19.99 -7.78
CA PRO A 56 -5.01 19.02 -7.34
C PRO A 56 -5.85 19.59 -6.20
N GLU A 57 -7.17 19.64 -6.36
CA GLU A 57 -8.09 20.05 -5.30
C GLU A 57 -7.82 19.26 -4.01
N ALA A 58 -7.51 17.98 -4.13
CA ALA A 58 -7.18 17.11 -2.99
C ALA A 58 -6.02 17.63 -2.12
N VAL A 59 -5.00 18.29 -2.70
CA VAL A 59 -3.88 18.87 -1.96
C VAL A 59 -4.28 20.19 -1.30
N LEU A 60 -5.09 21.01 -1.99
CA LEU A 60 -5.60 22.26 -1.45
C LEU A 60 -6.59 22.04 -0.30
N ASP A 61 -7.42 21.01 -0.40
CA ASP A 61 -8.43 20.63 0.58
C ASP A 61 -7.88 19.82 1.76
N PHE A 62 -6.60 19.41 1.69
CA PHE A 62 -6.01 18.67 2.79
C PHE A 62 -5.94 19.53 4.06
N ASP A 63 -6.80 19.18 5.05
CA ASP A 63 -6.93 19.90 6.34
C ASP A 63 -6.93 18.94 7.54
N MET A 64 -6.25 17.80 7.40
CA MET A 64 -6.20 16.79 8.44
C MET A 64 -5.06 17.08 9.44
N THR A 65 -5.38 16.90 10.71
CA THR A 65 -4.36 16.88 11.76
C THR A 65 -3.61 15.53 11.79
N PRO A 66 -2.36 15.47 12.30
CA PRO A 66 -1.64 14.21 12.45
C PRO A 66 -2.40 13.14 13.25
N ALA A 67 -3.20 13.55 14.24
CA ALA A 67 -4.04 12.65 15.02
C ALA A 67 -5.16 12.01 14.18
N GLN A 68 -5.77 12.78 13.28
CA GLN A 68 -6.81 12.27 12.36
C GLN A 68 -6.20 11.31 11.31
N VAL A 69 -5.04 11.65 10.77
CA VAL A 69 -4.30 10.76 9.85
C VAL A 69 -3.96 9.44 10.55
N LYS A 70 -3.42 9.49 11.79
CA LYS A 70 -3.15 8.28 12.57
C LYS A 70 -4.42 7.47 12.83
N ALA A 71 -5.50 8.11 13.25
CA ALA A 71 -6.78 7.43 13.51
C ALA A 71 -7.34 6.74 12.24
N TYR A 72 -7.13 7.33 11.06
CA TYR A 72 -7.47 6.69 9.81
C TYR A 72 -6.60 5.45 9.55
N LEU A 73 -5.28 5.57 9.74
CA LEU A 73 -4.35 4.45 9.57
C LEU A 73 -4.65 3.29 10.54
N ASP A 74 -5.11 3.58 11.75
CA ASP A 74 -5.47 2.58 12.77
C ASP A 74 -6.61 1.65 12.32
N ARG A 75 -7.42 2.05 11.34
CA ARG A 75 -8.48 1.22 10.75
C ARG A 75 -7.94 0.13 9.82
N PHE A 76 -6.76 0.35 9.22
CA PHE A 76 -6.21 -0.51 8.18
C PHE A 76 -4.94 -1.24 8.63
N VAL A 77 -4.13 -0.61 9.48
CA VAL A 77 -2.82 -1.11 9.90
C VAL A 77 -2.83 -1.44 11.38
N ILE A 78 -2.66 -2.71 11.68
CA ILE A 78 -2.58 -3.21 13.06
C ILE A 78 -1.18 -2.98 13.61
N GLY A 79 -1.07 -2.59 14.90
CA GLY A 79 0.20 -2.28 15.52
C GLY A 79 0.86 -1.05 14.93
N GLN A 80 2.19 -0.98 14.98
CA GLN A 80 3.01 0.07 14.34
C GLN A 80 2.70 1.50 14.83
N ASP A 81 2.38 1.67 16.12
CA ASP A 81 1.84 2.94 16.63
C ASP A 81 2.80 4.12 16.47
N GLU A 82 4.10 3.90 16.75
CA GLU A 82 5.11 4.96 16.63
C GLU A 82 5.39 5.29 15.15
N ALA A 83 5.44 4.27 14.29
CA ALA A 83 5.58 4.46 12.85
C ALA A 83 4.41 5.28 12.27
N LYS A 84 3.17 4.94 12.64
CA LYS A 84 1.98 5.69 12.22
C LYS A 84 2.01 7.14 12.71
N ARG A 85 2.43 7.36 13.97
CA ARG A 85 2.56 8.71 14.54
C ARG A 85 3.57 9.55 13.77
N THR A 86 4.78 9.03 13.58
CA THR A 86 5.87 9.74 12.90
C THR A 86 5.51 10.05 11.45
N LEU A 87 4.94 9.08 10.72
CA LEU A 87 4.48 9.28 9.35
C LEU A 87 3.35 10.29 9.25
N SER A 88 2.40 10.26 10.18
CA SER A 88 1.29 11.22 10.20
C SER A 88 1.79 12.66 10.35
N VAL A 89 2.79 12.88 11.21
CA VAL A 89 3.41 14.20 11.37
C VAL A 89 4.14 14.61 10.09
N ALA A 90 5.02 13.74 9.56
CA ALA A 90 5.82 14.06 8.38
C ALA A 90 4.97 14.40 7.16
N VAL A 91 3.90 13.62 6.94
CA VAL A 91 2.97 13.83 5.83
C VAL A 91 2.18 15.13 6.00
N CYS A 92 1.64 15.41 7.20
CA CYS A 92 0.95 16.66 7.46
C CYS A 92 1.88 17.87 7.28
N ASP A 93 3.11 17.80 7.74
CA ASP A 93 4.09 18.87 7.58
C ASP A 93 4.43 19.11 6.11
N HIS A 94 4.61 18.03 5.34
CA HIS A 94 4.87 18.12 3.91
C HIS A 94 3.73 18.81 3.16
N TYR A 95 2.49 18.32 3.29
CA TYR A 95 1.36 18.87 2.53
C TYR A 95 0.91 20.25 3.03
N ASN A 96 1.06 20.55 4.31
CA ASN A 96 0.85 21.91 4.83
C ASN A 96 1.88 22.90 4.27
N HIS A 97 3.14 22.45 4.04
CA HIS A 97 4.13 23.28 3.38
C HIS A 97 3.77 23.51 1.90
N VAL A 98 3.40 22.44 1.19
CA VAL A 98 2.95 22.52 -0.20
C VAL A 98 1.76 23.50 -0.34
N LYS A 99 0.75 23.35 0.50
CA LYS A 99 -0.44 24.24 0.52
C LYS A 99 -0.05 25.70 0.71
N ARG A 100 0.87 26.02 1.62
CA ARG A 100 1.39 27.40 1.81
C ARG A 100 2.16 27.92 0.61
N ALA A 101 2.97 27.08 -0.01
CA ALA A 101 3.75 27.47 -1.19
C ALA A 101 2.85 27.79 -2.39
N LEU A 102 1.70 27.13 -2.48
CA LEU A 102 0.71 27.30 -3.55
C LEU A 102 -0.28 28.45 -3.26
N GLY A 103 -0.75 28.59 -2.01
CA GLY A 103 -1.71 29.63 -1.60
C GLY A 103 -1.15 31.07 -1.68
N GLY A 104 0.17 31.24 -1.64
CA GLY A 104 0.82 32.54 -1.85
C GLY A 104 0.80 33.05 -3.30
N ARG A 105 0.34 32.24 -4.27
CA ARG A 105 0.25 32.61 -5.69
C ARG A 105 -1.14 33.12 -6.11
N GLY A 106 -2.17 33.02 -5.25
CA GLY A 106 -3.57 33.34 -5.57
C GLY A 106 -4.11 34.65 -4.99
N GLU A 107 -3.32 35.44 -4.25
CA GLU A 107 -3.78 36.76 -3.76
C GLU A 107 -3.53 37.83 -4.81
N ASP A 108 -4.57 38.66 -5.11
CA ASP A 108 -4.52 39.77 -6.02
C ASP A 108 -3.28 40.66 -5.78
N PRO A 109 -2.57 41.11 -6.84
CA PRO A 109 -1.38 41.97 -6.72
C PRO A 109 -1.61 43.25 -5.91
N GLY A 110 -2.87 43.70 -5.76
CA GLY A 110 -3.25 44.89 -5.00
C GLY A 110 -3.24 44.70 -3.50
N ASP A 111 -3.62 43.54 -2.99
CA ASP A 111 -3.71 43.23 -1.55
C ASP A 111 -2.35 42.73 -0.98
N ALA A 112 -1.48 42.24 -1.86
CA ALA A 112 -0.16 41.75 -1.51
C ALA A 112 0.81 42.86 -1.04
N LEU A 113 0.64 44.10 -1.46
CA LEU A 113 1.57 45.20 -1.16
C LEU A 113 1.45 45.72 0.26
N GLU A 114 0.27 45.63 0.90
CA GLU A 114 0.10 46.11 2.27
C GLU A 114 0.44 45.06 3.35
N LYS A 115 0.28 43.76 3.06
CA LYS A 115 0.58 42.66 4.01
C LYS A 115 2.03 42.17 3.97
N THR A 116 2.79 42.51 2.94
CA THR A 116 4.15 41.99 2.72
C THR A 116 5.27 42.76 3.42
N SER A 117 4.99 43.88 4.11
CA SER A 117 6.03 44.64 4.83
C SER A 117 6.36 44.08 6.23
N SER A 118 5.53 43.19 6.79
CA SER A 118 5.72 42.68 8.17
C SER A 118 5.86 41.18 8.32
N ALA A 119 5.71 40.36 7.26
CA ALA A 119 5.68 38.90 7.37
C ALA A 119 6.65 38.14 6.43
N ARG A 120 7.49 38.83 5.64
CA ARG A 120 8.59 38.17 4.91
C ARG A 120 9.84 38.11 5.79
N GLY A 121 9.84 37.13 6.70
CA GLY A 121 11.11 36.51 7.07
C GLY A 121 11.72 35.87 5.79
N PRO A 122 13.08 35.64 5.77
CA PRO A 122 13.73 34.99 4.66
C PRO A 122 12.95 33.71 4.33
N VAL A 123 12.76 33.43 3.02
CA VAL A 123 12.16 32.16 2.56
C VAL A 123 12.87 31.05 3.33
N SER A 124 12.18 30.47 4.30
CA SER A 124 12.74 29.41 5.11
C SER A 124 13.08 28.28 4.13
N ASP A 125 14.36 27.91 4.07
CA ASP A 125 14.80 26.72 3.34
C ASP A 125 14.08 25.51 3.91
N TYR A 126 12.93 25.17 3.30
CA TYR A 126 12.15 24.02 3.73
C TYR A 126 12.93 22.74 3.38
N VAL A 127 13.28 22.00 4.40
CA VAL A 127 13.84 20.66 4.23
C VAL A 127 12.71 19.69 3.99
N LYS A 128 12.68 19.10 2.78
CA LYS A 128 11.68 18.11 2.37
C LYS A 128 11.69 16.92 3.35
N GLN A 129 10.52 16.52 3.83
CA GLN A 129 10.32 15.46 4.82
C GLN A 129 10.36 14.06 4.17
N ASN A 130 11.39 13.78 3.35
CA ASN A 130 11.57 12.44 2.82
C ASN A 130 11.78 11.44 3.94
N VAL A 131 11.24 10.23 3.75
CA VAL A 131 11.11 9.22 4.80
C VAL A 131 11.96 8.00 4.46
N ILE A 132 12.62 7.43 5.46
CA ILE A 132 13.23 6.09 5.39
C ILE A 132 12.52 5.16 6.37
N LEU A 133 11.99 4.03 5.83
CA LEU A 133 11.30 2.99 6.59
C LEU A 133 12.21 1.79 6.78
N LEU A 134 12.43 1.41 8.03
CA LEU A 134 13.18 0.21 8.41
C LEU A 134 12.23 -0.83 8.99
N GLY A 135 12.55 -2.08 8.84
CA GLY A 135 11.85 -3.16 9.52
C GLY A 135 11.74 -4.43 8.68
N PRO A 136 11.37 -5.55 9.28
CA PRO A 136 11.31 -6.86 8.64
C PRO A 136 10.41 -6.89 7.40
N THR A 137 10.54 -7.94 6.61
CA THR A 137 9.66 -8.16 5.47
C THR A 137 8.26 -8.54 5.95
N GLY A 138 7.23 -8.01 5.26
CA GLY A 138 5.83 -8.39 5.56
C GLY A 138 5.17 -7.63 6.71
N VAL A 139 5.84 -6.65 7.35
CA VAL A 139 5.25 -5.85 8.45
C VAL A 139 4.34 -4.71 7.98
N GLY A 140 4.14 -4.56 6.66
CA GLY A 140 3.18 -3.60 6.12
C GLY A 140 3.78 -2.28 5.62
N LYS A 141 5.11 -2.13 5.46
CA LYS A 141 5.77 -0.89 4.97
C LYS A 141 5.11 -0.29 3.74
N THR A 142 5.01 -1.04 2.67
CA THR A 142 4.37 -0.59 1.41
C THR A 142 2.88 -0.29 1.59
N TYR A 143 2.19 -1.13 2.37
CA TYR A 143 0.74 -0.99 2.60
C TYR A 143 0.42 0.31 3.33
N LEU A 144 1.19 0.63 4.35
CA LEU A 144 1.04 1.86 5.14
C LEU A 144 1.13 3.13 4.27
N ILE A 145 2.14 3.21 3.38
CA ILE A 145 2.31 4.37 2.50
C ILE A 145 1.25 4.43 1.41
N ARG A 146 0.80 3.27 0.89
CA ARG A 146 -0.31 3.24 -0.07
C ARG A 146 -1.60 3.79 0.53
N ILE A 147 -1.94 3.40 1.77
CA ILE A 147 -3.12 3.92 2.48
C ILE A 147 -2.99 5.42 2.73
N LEU A 148 -1.80 5.92 3.07
CA LEU A 148 -1.54 7.36 3.19
C LEU A 148 -1.78 8.10 1.86
N ALA A 149 -1.24 7.61 0.76
CA ALA A 149 -1.43 8.23 -0.56
C ALA A 149 -2.91 8.25 -0.97
N GLN A 150 -3.66 7.18 -0.67
CA GLN A 150 -5.11 7.11 -0.91
C GLN A 150 -5.88 8.10 -0.04
N LEU A 151 -5.51 8.24 1.24
CA LEU A 151 -6.14 9.20 2.15
C LEU A 151 -6.00 10.64 1.67
N ILE A 152 -4.80 10.99 1.18
CA ILE A 152 -4.50 12.35 0.71
C ILE A 152 -5.08 12.58 -0.69
N GLY A 153 -5.30 11.52 -1.47
CA GLY A 153 -5.81 11.60 -2.84
C GLY A 153 -4.74 12.01 -3.85
N VAL A 154 -3.47 11.63 -3.63
CA VAL A 154 -2.35 11.97 -4.52
C VAL A 154 -1.87 10.75 -5.30
N PRO A 155 -1.25 10.95 -6.48
CA PRO A 155 -0.63 9.88 -7.25
C PRO A 155 0.43 9.13 -6.44
N PHE A 156 0.47 7.81 -6.61
CA PHE A 156 1.38 6.93 -5.90
C PHE A 156 2.07 5.97 -6.87
N VAL A 157 3.40 5.95 -6.84
CA VAL A 157 4.21 4.99 -7.58
C VAL A 157 5.06 4.18 -6.62
N LYS A 158 5.08 2.87 -6.85
CA LYS A 158 5.97 1.94 -6.16
C LYS A 158 6.98 1.37 -7.15
N ALA A 159 8.26 1.49 -6.84
CA ALA A 159 9.33 0.84 -7.57
C ALA A 159 10.27 0.07 -6.63
N ASP A 160 10.92 -0.93 -7.21
CA ASP A 160 12.01 -1.66 -6.58
C ASP A 160 13.33 -1.03 -7.05
N VAL A 161 14.19 -0.64 -6.10
CA VAL A 161 15.43 0.07 -6.41
C VAL A 161 16.42 -0.78 -7.23
N THR A 162 16.32 -2.11 -7.14
CA THR A 162 17.20 -3.02 -7.86
C THR A 162 17.01 -3.01 -9.38
N LYS A 163 15.91 -2.39 -9.85
CA LYS A 163 15.64 -2.21 -11.29
C LYS A 163 16.48 -1.12 -11.94
N PHE A 164 17.11 -0.24 -11.15
CA PHE A 164 17.85 0.90 -11.65
C PHE A 164 19.36 0.63 -11.72
N SER A 165 20.01 1.26 -12.69
CA SER A 165 21.45 1.21 -12.85
C SER A 165 22.03 2.59 -13.11
N GLU A 166 23.30 2.79 -12.77
CA GLU A 166 24.01 4.08 -12.92
C GLU A 166 23.98 4.65 -14.35
N THR A 167 23.99 3.78 -15.36
CA THR A 167 24.16 4.20 -16.77
C THR A 167 22.91 4.03 -17.63
N GLY A 168 21.80 3.49 -17.09
CA GLY A 168 20.59 3.19 -17.87
C GLY A 168 20.79 2.15 -19.00
N TYR A 169 22.00 1.62 -19.17
CA TYR A 169 22.33 0.73 -20.29
C TYR A 169 21.91 -0.74 -20.05
N VAL A 170 21.79 -1.15 -18.77
CA VAL A 170 21.36 -2.50 -18.35
C VAL A 170 20.26 -2.42 -17.28
N GLY A 171 19.61 -1.28 -17.11
CA GLY A 171 18.53 -1.06 -16.14
C GLY A 171 17.78 0.20 -16.49
N GLY A 172 16.65 0.48 -15.79
CA GLY A 172 15.92 1.74 -15.90
C GLY A 172 16.73 2.92 -15.40
N ASP A 173 16.41 4.10 -15.90
CA ASP A 173 16.89 5.36 -15.36
C ASP A 173 16.04 5.72 -14.12
N VAL A 174 16.65 6.34 -13.12
CA VAL A 174 15.91 6.82 -11.93
C VAL A 174 14.86 7.88 -12.29
N ASP A 175 15.05 8.62 -13.38
CA ASP A 175 14.07 9.56 -13.92
C ASP A 175 12.76 8.89 -14.36
N ASP A 176 12.80 7.59 -14.69
CA ASP A 176 11.60 6.82 -15.06
C ASP A 176 10.59 6.74 -13.91
N LEU A 177 11.04 6.87 -12.65
CA LEU A 177 10.15 6.98 -11.48
C LEU A 177 9.18 8.15 -11.60
N VAL A 178 9.71 9.30 -11.99
CA VAL A 178 8.91 10.52 -12.13
C VAL A 178 8.02 10.44 -13.36
N ARG A 179 8.50 9.85 -14.45
CA ARG A 179 7.69 9.58 -15.65
C ARG A 179 6.54 8.60 -15.34
N GLU A 180 6.80 7.58 -14.51
CA GLU A 180 5.76 6.63 -14.06
C GLU A 180 4.73 7.33 -13.14
N LEU A 181 5.19 8.26 -12.29
CA LEU A 181 4.30 9.07 -11.45
C LEU A 181 3.37 9.95 -12.30
N VAL A 182 3.88 10.54 -13.38
CA VAL A 182 3.04 11.31 -14.33
C VAL A 182 2.03 10.39 -15.03
N ARG A 183 2.41 9.17 -15.41
CA ARG A 183 1.47 8.19 -15.97
C ARG A 183 0.38 7.81 -14.97
N SER A 184 0.73 7.64 -13.69
CA SER A 184 -0.25 7.34 -12.64
C SER A 184 -1.22 8.48 -12.35
N ALA A 185 -0.89 9.69 -12.82
CA ALA A 185 -1.71 10.89 -12.78
C ALA A 185 -2.40 11.18 -14.12
N ASP A 186 -2.63 10.16 -14.96
CA ASP A 186 -3.26 10.27 -16.29
C ASP A 186 -2.57 11.29 -17.21
N GLY A 187 -1.26 11.46 -17.05
CA GLY A 187 -0.44 12.40 -17.84
C GLY A 187 -0.42 13.83 -17.29
N ASN A 188 -1.12 14.11 -16.21
CA ASN A 188 -1.15 15.44 -15.60
C ASN A 188 0.11 15.65 -14.71
N ALA A 189 1.09 16.38 -15.25
CA ALA A 189 2.34 16.66 -14.57
C ALA A 189 2.15 17.55 -13.31
N ALA A 190 1.15 18.43 -13.31
CA ALA A 190 0.84 19.28 -12.16
C ALA A 190 0.36 18.44 -10.97
N VAL A 191 -0.54 17.49 -11.22
CA VAL A 191 -1.01 16.54 -10.20
C VAL A 191 0.15 15.65 -9.73
N ALA A 192 0.95 15.12 -10.67
CA ALA A 192 2.09 14.27 -10.38
C ALA A 192 3.16 14.96 -9.52
N SER A 193 3.37 16.27 -9.69
CA SER A 193 4.36 17.03 -8.93
C SER A 193 4.12 17.06 -7.41
N HIS A 194 2.94 16.60 -6.95
CA HIS A 194 2.55 16.50 -5.54
C HIS A 194 2.34 15.05 -5.07
N GLY A 195 2.77 14.09 -5.87
CA GLY A 195 2.61 12.66 -5.59
C GLY A 195 3.63 12.11 -4.61
N ILE A 196 3.50 10.81 -4.36
CA ILE A 196 4.39 10.03 -3.49
C ILE A 196 5.11 8.97 -4.33
N VAL A 197 6.44 8.96 -4.26
CA VAL A 197 7.30 7.92 -4.82
C VAL A 197 7.78 7.02 -3.69
N PHE A 198 7.42 5.73 -3.75
CA PHE A 198 7.84 4.72 -2.80
C PHE A 198 8.87 3.78 -3.44
N LEU A 199 10.06 3.75 -2.84
CA LEU A 199 11.18 2.90 -3.26
C LEU A 199 11.37 1.76 -2.27
N ASP A 200 11.16 0.54 -2.73
CA ASP A 200 11.37 -0.66 -1.92
C ASP A 200 12.79 -1.21 -2.11
N GLU A 201 13.24 -2.02 -1.14
CA GLU A 201 14.53 -2.70 -1.15
C GLU A 201 15.75 -1.77 -1.22
N ILE A 202 15.65 -0.56 -0.62
CA ILE A 202 16.72 0.45 -0.67
C ILE A 202 18.04 -0.06 -0.07
N ASP A 203 17.97 -0.99 0.88
CA ASP A 203 19.13 -1.63 1.50
C ASP A 203 20.00 -2.40 0.50
N LYS A 204 19.48 -2.77 -0.67
CA LYS A 204 20.22 -3.48 -1.73
C LYS A 204 21.23 -2.61 -2.50
N ILE A 205 21.06 -1.28 -2.44
CA ILE A 205 22.03 -0.34 -3.05
C ILE A 205 23.05 0.19 -2.05
N ALA A 206 23.02 -0.26 -0.79
CA ALA A 206 24.08 0.00 0.16
C ALA A 206 25.36 -0.68 -0.34
N GLY A 207 26.45 0.07 -0.40
CA GLY A 207 27.74 -0.46 -0.86
C GLY A 207 28.23 -1.56 0.08
N ALA A 208 28.43 -2.77 -0.44
CA ALA A 208 29.01 -3.85 0.35
C ALA A 208 30.37 -3.41 0.91
N GLN A 209 30.60 -3.60 2.21
CA GLN A 209 31.90 -3.39 2.87
C GLN A 209 32.94 -4.43 2.46
N ASN A 210 32.92 -4.91 1.21
CA ASN A 210 33.90 -5.87 0.72
C ASN A 210 35.17 -5.14 0.32
N PRO A 211 36.32 -5.40 0.98
CA PRO A 211 37.60 -4.77 0.64
C PRO A 211 38.10 -5.06 -0.78
N GLN A 212 37.48 -5.99 -1.50
CA GLN A 212 37.94 -6.47 -2.82
C GLN A 212 37.07 -6.06 -4.01
N GLY A 213 35.96 -5.35 -3.81
CA GLY A 213 35.12 -4.90 -4.92
C GLY A 213 34.04 -3.95 -4.42
N ARG A 214 34.26 -2.64 -4.57
CA ARG A 214 33.17 -1.67 -4.54
C ARG A 214 32.24 -2.04 -5.68
N ASP A 215 30.98 -2.31 -5.38
CA ASP A 215 29.94 -2.35 -6.40
C ASP A 215 29.65 -0.91 -6.83
N PRO A 216 30.14 -0.45 -7.99
CA PRO A 216 29.94 0.92 -8.44
C PRO A 216 28.47 1.19 -8.82
N SER A 217 27.68 0.15 -9.07
CA SER A 217 26.29 0.28 -9.53
C SER A 217 25.39 0.86 -8.45
N GLY A 218 25.48 0.40 -7.21
CA GLY A 218 24.66 0.89 -6.10
C GLY A 218 24.91 2.36 -5.76
N ARG A 219 26.18 2.80 -5.82
CA ARG A 219 26.54 4.21 -5.55
C ARG A 219 25.99 5.15 -6.63
N GLY A 220 26.02 4.76 -7.89
CA GLY A 220 25.47 5.56 -8.99
C GLY A 220 23.96 5.74 -8.86
N VAL A 221 23.24 4.70 -8.43
CA VAL A 221 21.80 4.80 -8.15
C VAL A 221 21.53 5.74 -6.97
N GLN A 222 22.33 5.68 -5.87
CA GLN A 222 22.20 6.63 -4.76
C GLN A 222 22.36 8.08 -5.22
N VAL A 223 23.35 8.38 -6.08
CA VAL A 223 23.58 9.71 -6.65
C VAL A 223 22.42 10.17 -7.54
N GLY A 224 21.87 9.27 -8.36
CA GLY A 224 20.70 9.56 -9.19
C GLY A 224 19.47 9.90 -8.33
N LEU A 225 19.17 9.06 -7.34
CA LEU A 225 18.08 9.29 -6.40
C LEU A 225 18.26 10.57 -5.57
N LEU A 226 19.49 10.88 -5.15
CA LEU A 226 19.80 12.11 -4.43
C LEU A 226 19.36 13.34 -5.22
N LYS A 227 19.65 13.39 -6.54
CA LYS A 227 19.22 14.49 -7.41
C LYS A 227 17.71 14.64 -7.45
N LEU A 228 16.96 13.52 -7.53
CA LEU A 228 15.50 13.56 -7.53
C LEU A 228 14.92 13.97 -6.18
N MET A 229 15.56 13.56 -5.07
CA MET A 229 15.13 13.94 -3.71
C MET A 229 15.39 15.41 -3.40
N GLU A 230 16.34 16.03 -4.07
CA GLU A 230 16.55 17.47 -4.07
C GLU A 230 15.49 18.16 -4.95
N GLU A 231 15.81 19.32 -5.49
CA GLU A 231 14.94 19.99 -6.44
C GLU A 231 15.55 19.87 -7.84
N THR A 232 14.89 19.12 -8.72
CA THR A 232 15.36 18.83 -10.07
C THR A 232 14.19 18.88 -11.06
N GLU A 233 14.46 19.37 -12.25
CA GLU A 233 13.54 19.26 -13.39
C GLU A 233 13.84 17.99 -14.18
N VAL A 234 12.83 17.13 -14.28
CA VAL A 234 12.89 15.88 -15.02
C VAL A 234 12.20 16.03 -16.36
N ASN A 235 12.89 15.66 -17.44
CA ASN A 235 12.31 15.68 -18.78
C ASN A 235 11.35 14.49 -18.97
N LEU A 236 10.10 14.78 -19.33
CA LEU A 236 9.05 13.79 -19.53
C LEU A 236 9.14 13.10 -20.91
N LYS A 237 9.79 13.73 -21.87
CA LYS A 237 10.00 13.14 -23.21
C LYS A 237 11.17 12.17 -23.15
N ASN A 238 10.90 10.91 -23.46
CA ASN A 238 11.96 9.91 -23.56
C ASN A 238 12.79 10.17 -24.81
N PRO A 239 14.12 10.43 -24.74
CA PRO A 239 14.95 10.70 -25.91
C PRO A 239 14.98 9.54 -26.92
N MET A 240 14.63 8.33 -26.50
CA MET A 240 14.59 7.13 -27.36
C MET A 240 13.24 6.86 -28.03
N ASP A 241 12.21 7.64 -27.77
CA ASP A 241 10.88 7.41 -28.33
C ASP A 241 10.72 8.13 -29.68
N ILE A 242 11.36 7.55 -30.70
CA ILE A 242 11.33 8.01 -32.09
C ILE A 242 9.88 8.03 -32.61
N SER A 243 9.01 7.16 -32.10
CA SER A 243 7.60 7.08 -32.50
C SER A 243 6.80 8.31 -32.03
N ALA A 244 7.04 8.78 -30.81
CA ALA A 244 6.41 10.00 -30.29
C ALA A 244 6.89 11.26 -31.04
N HIS A 245 8.16 11.29 -31.46
CA HIS A 245 8.71 12.37 -32.29
C HIS A 245 8.08 12.42 -33.69
N LEU A 246 7.89 11.24 -34.30
CA LEU A 246 7.26 11.13 -35.62
C LEU A 246 5.78 11.51 -35.57
N GLN A 247 5.07 11.10 -34.53
CA GLN A 247 3.66 11.41 -34.33
C GLN A 247 3.43 12.91 -34.07
N GLY A 248 4.32 13.55 -33.30
CA GLY A 248 4.30 15.00 -33.08
C GLY A 248 4.55 15.80 -34.38
N MET A 249 5.38 15.30 -35.30
CA MET A 249 5.59 15.90 -36.62
C MET A 249 4.41 15.69 -37.57
N MET A 250 3.67 14.58 -37.45
CA MET A 250 2.53 14.29 -38.36
C MET A 250 1.22 14.95 -37.93
N GLN A 251 1.06 15.34 -36.67
CA GLN A 251 -0.18 15.92 -36.13
C GLN A 251 -0.16 17.45 -35.99
N GLY A 252 0.71 18.15 -36.70
CA GLY A 252 0.64 19.63 -36.82
C GLY A 252 0.37 20.36 -35.49
N GLY A 253 1.36 20.45 -34.62
CA GLY A 253 1.43 21.47 -33.56
C GLY A 253 0.20 21.69 -32.68
N GLY A 254 -0.40 20.64 -32.12
CA GLY A 254 -1.31 20.78 -30.99
C GLY A 254 -0.55 21.13 -29.70
N PRO A 255 -1.20 21.72 -28.68
CA PRO A 255 -0.55 22.08 -27.44
C PRO A 255 0.09 20.82 -26.83
N GLN A 256 1.43 20.79 -26.84
CA GLN A 256 2.19 19.71 -26.19
C GLN A 256 2.12 20.01 -24.70
N GLY A 257 1.63 19.04 -23.88
CA GLY A 257 1.69 19.12 -22.44
C GLY A 257 3.12 19.40 -21.93
N PRO A 258 3.29 19.73 -20.65
CA PRO A 258 4.56 20.16 -20.10
C PRO A 258 5.68 19.17 -20.44
N SER A 259 6.80 19.70 -20.89
CA SER A 259 7.96 18.88 -21.28
C SER A 259 8.81 18.44 -20.11
N THR A 260 8.67 19.11 -18.96
CA THR A 260 9.40 18.86 -17.71
C THR A 260 8.48 18.85 -16.51
N ILE A 261 8.92 18.23 -15.43
CA ILE A 261 8.27 18.25 -14.11
C ILE A 261 9.32 18.54 -13.05
N ASN A 262 8.98 19.41 -12.09
CA ASN A 262 9.84 19.71 -10.96
C ASN A 262 9.55 18.75 -9.80
N THR A 263 10.60 18.18 -9.18
CA THR A 263 10.48 17.19 -8.10
C THR A 263 10.34 17.81 -6.71
N ARG A 264 10.33 19.14 -6.59
CA ARG A 264 10.35 19.87 -5.30
C ARG A 264 9.28 19.40 -4.31
N HIS A 265 8.05 19.15 -4.80
CA HIS A 265 6.91 18.78 -3.96
C HIS A 265 6.56 17.29 -4.00
N ILE A 266 7.34 16.48 -4.70
CA ILE A 266 7.20 15.02 -4.68
C ILE A 266 7.77 14.51 -3.37
N LEU A 267 6.98 13.75 -2.61
CA LEU A 267 7.44 13.09 -1.38
C LEU A 267 8.10 11.75 -1.71
N PHE A 268 9.36 11.59 -1.36
CA PHE A 268 10.08 10.33 -1.50
C PHE A 268 10.04 9.55 -0.20
N VAL A 269 9.64 8.30 -0.29
CA VAL A 269 9.65 7.35 0.82
C VAL A 269 10.45 6.15 0.38
N VAL A 270 11.55 5.86 1.05
CA VAL A 270 12.37 4.68 0.77
C VAL A 270 12.18 3.63 1.85
N SER A 271 12.24 2.36 1.51
CA SER A 271 12.07 1.27 2.47
C SER A 271 13.03 0.12 2.25
N GLY A 272 13.45 -0.54 3.33
CA GLY A 272 14.29 -1.71 3.30
C GLY A 272 14.11 -2.60 4.51
N ALA A 273 14.62 -3.83 4.42
CA ALA A 273 14.70 -4.73 5.56
C ALA A 273 15.88 -4.39 6.47
N PHE A 274 16.97 -3.88 5.90
CA PHE A 274 18.20 -3.48 6.60
C PHE A 274 18.76 -4.60 7.49
N SER A 275 18.80 -5.82 6.97
CA SER A 275 19.31 -6.98 7.72
C SER A 275 20.74 -6.74 8.22
N GLY A 276 20.97 -6.91 9.53
CA GLY A 276 22.25 -6.69 10.19
C GLY A 276 22.54 -5.25 10.62
N ILE A 277 21.61 -4.29 10.42
CA ILE A 277 21.78 -2.93 10.95
C ILE A 277 21.64 -2.89 12.47
N ASP A 278 20.89 -3.81 13.04
CA ASP A 278 20.76 -4.06 14.47
C ASP A 278 22.12 -4.30 15.14
N GLU A 279 22.98 -5.15 14.54
CA GLU A 279 24.36 -5.38 15.01
C GLU A 279 25.20 -4.09 15.00
N VAL A 280 25.03 -3.24 13.98
CA VAL A 280 25.73 -1.95 13.88
C VAL A 280 25.28 -1.00 15.01
N ILE A 281 23.97 -0.94 15.26
CA ILE A 281 23.40 -0.10 16.32
C ILE A 281 23.85 -0.60 17.71
N GLU A 282 23.79 -1.91 17.96
CA GLU A 282 24.24 -2.51 19.22
C GLU A 282 25.70 -2.23 19.50
N LYS A 283 26.57 -2.42 18.49
CA LYS A 283 27.99 -2.10 18.60
C LYS A 283 28.19 -0.66 19.01
N ARG A 284 27.53 0.30 18.36
CA ARG A 284 27.61 1.72 18.72
C ARG A 284 27.13 2.00 20.15
N LEU A 285 26.00 1.39 20.57
CA LEU A 285 25.46 1.57 21.91
C LEU A 285 26.38 0.96 22.99
N SER A 286 27.01 -0.19 22.70
CA SER A 286 27.94 -0.84 23.61
C SER A 286 29.26 -0.08 23.75
N GLU A 287 29.79 0.51 22.68
CA GLU A 287 31.01 1.34 22.73
C GLU A 287 30.83 2.59 23.60
N HIS A 288 29.62 3.17 23.66
CA HIS A 288 29.32 4.31 24.56
C HIS A 288 29.19 3.89 26.03
N ASN A 289 28.99 2.62 26.35
CA ASN A 289 28.86 2.11 27.72
C ASN A 289 30.21 1.69 28.34
N ILE A 290 31.34 1.80 27.65
CA ILE A 290 32.69 1.54 28.17
C ILE A 290 33.22 2.77 28.98
N GLY A 291 32.42 3.19 29.96
CA GLY A 291 32.78 4.23 30.93
C GLY A 291 32.18 3.94 32.29
N PHE A 292 32.98 3.35 33.21
CA PHE A 292 32.72 3.21 34.63
C PHE A 292 31.29 2.86 35.10
N GLY A 293 30.98 1.58 35.20
CA GLY A 293 30.12 1.09 36.27
C GLY A 293 28.62 1.08 36.03
N ALA A 294 28.14 0.39 35.00
CA ALA A 294 26.79 -0.18 35.04
C ALA A 294 26.84 -1.66 34.64
N PRO A 295 26.17 -2.57 35.37
CA PRO A 295 26.06 -3.98 34.96
C PRO A 295 25.29 -4.05 33.67
N ALA A 296 25.81 -4.79 32.68
CA ALA A 296 25.08 -5.15 31.48
C ALA A 296 23.81 -5.93 31.88
N GLN A 297 22.69 -5.25 31.95
CA GLN A 297 21.41 -5.90 31.94
C GLN A 297 21.24 -6.48 30.54
N LYS A 298 21.28 -7.81 30.43
CA LYS A 298 20.82 -8.51 29.23
C LYS A 298 19.33 -8.21 29.11
N ALA A 299 19.00 -7.46 28.12
CA ALA A 299 17.64 -7.22 27.71
C ALA A 299 17.00 -8.50 27.19
N GLU A 300 15.82 -8.78 27.67
CA GLU A 300 14.98 -9.90 27.22
C GLU A 300 14.36 -9.55 25.86
N ALA A 301 13.87 -10.55 25.15
CA ALA A 301 13.46 -10.53 23.73
C ALA A 301 12.43 -9.44 23.28
N ASP A 302 11.91 -8.62 24.17
CA ASP A 302 11.06 -7.46 23.84
C ASP A 302 11.86 -6.21 23.39
N GLU A 303 13.20 -6.27 23.33
CA GLU A 303 14.08 -5.13 23.07
C GLU A 303 14.62 -5.06 21.64
N GLU A 304 14.48 -6.08 20.79
CA GLU A 304 14.93 -6.00 19.40
C GLU A 304 14.14 -4.95 18.60
N SER A 305 12.84 -4.81 18.83
CA SER A 305 12.01 -3.77 18.20
C SER A 305 12.42 -2.36 18.64
N SER A 306 12.92 -2.21 19.87
CA SER A 306 13.38 -0.91 20.39
C SER A 306 14.73 -0.48 19.81
N ILE A 307 15.59 -1.41 19.38
CA ILE A 307 16.94 -1.12 18.86
C ILE A 307 16.86 -0.35 17.54
N LEU A 308 16.00 -0.76 16.61
CA LEU A 308 15.81 -0.08 15.33
C LEU A 308 15.32 1.37 15.49
N GLN A 309 14.58 1.68 16.55
CA GLN A 309 14.15 3.04 16.86
C GLN A 309 15.30 3.97 17.23
N SER A 310 16.44 3.40 17.67
CA SER A 310 17.66 4.13 18.03
C SER A 310 18.58 4.42 16.84
N VAL A 311 18.16 4.09 15.61
CA VAL A 311 18.96 4.26 14.40
C VAL A 311 19.30 5.74 14.15
N ASN A 312 20.54 6.00 13.78
CA ASN A 312 21.02 7.33 13.44
C ASN A 312 21.74 7.39 12.08
N THR A 313 22.20 8.55 11.67
CA THR A 313 22.89 8.73 10.38
C THR A 313 24.16 7.89 10.29
N HIS A 314 24.92 7.76 11.38
CA HIS A 314 26.17 7.01 11.38
C HIS A 314 25.96 5.53 11.12
N ASP A 315 24.88 4.96 11.65
CA ASP A 315 24.54 3.54 11.46
C ASP A 315 24.29 3.23 9.97
N PHE A 316 23.58 4.11 9.26
CA PHE A 316 23.38 3.97 7.81
C PHE A 316 24.66 4.13 7.00
N VAL A 317 25.55 5.04 7.42
CA VAL A 317 26.86 5.23 6.76
C VAL A 317 27.74 4.01 7.00
N GLU A 318 27.78 3.45 8.22
CA GLU A 318 28.48 2.21 8.53
C GLU A 318 27.87 1.02 7.77
N TYR A 319 26.55 1.02 7.56
CA TYR A 319 25.85 0.01 6.76
C TYR A 319 26.21 0.09 5.27
N GLY A 320 26.65 1.25 4.76
CA GLY A 320 27.17 1.40 3.39
C GLY A 320 26.47 2.45 2.52
N PHE A 321 25.68 3.34 3.12
CA PHE A 321 25.07 4.47 2.40
C PHE A 321 25.99 5.69 2.37
N GLU A 322 25.82 6.51 1.33
CA GLU A 322 26.48 7.81 1.25
C GLU A 322 25.85 8.79 2.25
N PRO A 323 26.69 9.55 3.02
CA PRO A 323 26.18 10.50 4.02
C PRO A 323 25.22 11.54 3.45
N GLU A 324 25.46 12.02 2.22
CA GLU A 324 24.63 12.99 1.52
C GLU A 324 23.25 12.43 1.22
N PHE A 325 23.17 11.16 0.82
CA PHE A 325 21.91 10.47 0.54
C PHE A 325 21.05 10.35 1.81
N ILE A 326 21.64 9.89 2.92
CA ILE A 326 20.94 9.78 4.21
C ILE A 326 20.57 11.16 4.76
N GLY A 327 21.38 12.18 4.49
CA GLY A 327 21.07 13.58 4.86
C GLY A 327 19.79 14.13 4.24
N ARG A 328 19.30 13.53 3.12
CA ARG A 328 18.03 13.88 2.48
C ARG A 328 16.84 13.03 2.95
N LEU A 329 17.04 12.18 3.93
CA LEU A 329 16.04 11.31 4.55
C LEU A 329 15.95 11.63 6.06
N PRO A 330 15.44 12.83 6.42
CA PRO A 330 15.43 13.29 7.81
C PRO A 330 14.47 12.49 8.69
N VAL A 331 13.40 11.94 8.12
CA VAL A 331 12.36 11.19 8.85
C VAL A 331 12.69 9.71 8.82
N ARG A 332 12.98 9.14 9.97
CA ARG A 332 13.31 7.72 10.15
C ARG A 332 12.19 7.03 10.88
N VAL A 333 11.73 5.93 10.35
CA VAL A 333 10.58 5.19 10.87
C VAL A 333 10.93 3.71 10.94
N ALA A 334 11.05 3.18 12.13
CA ALA A 334 11.19 1.76 12.36
C ALA A 334 9.81 1.11 12.52
N LEU A 335 9.61 -0.02 11.85
CA LEU A 335 8.44 -0.86 12.00
C LEU A 335 8.85 -2.14 12.75
N ASP A 336 8.05 -2.50 13.73
CA ASP A 336 8.27 -3.66 14.57
C ASP A 336 7.83 -4.96 13.86
N GLU A 337 8.37 -6.09 14.30
CA GLU A 337 7.86 -7.40 13.90
C GLU A 337 6.40 -7.56 14.34
N LEU A 338 5.63 -8.28 13.52
CA LEU A 338 4.24 -8.59 13.87
C LEU A 338 4.21 -9.82 14.76
N THR A 339 3.56 -9.68 15.91
CA THR A 339 3.29 -10.80 16.81
C THR A 339 2.19 -11.71 16.24
N ASP A 340 2.06 -12.91 16.77
CA ASP A 340 0.95 -13.82 16.45
C ASP A 340 -0.42 -13.17 16.72
N ASN A 341 -0.52 -12.37 17.80
CA ASN A 341 -1.73 -11.60 18.11
C ASN A 341 -2.00 -10.50 17.07
N ASP A 342 -0.96 -9.82 16.57
CA ASP A 342 -1.14 -8.83 15.50
C ASP A 342 -1.59 -9.49 14.19
N LEU A 343 -1.00 -10.63 13.84
CA LEU A 343 -1.38 -11.42 12.68
C LEU A 343 -2.83 -11.91 12.78
N TYR A 344 -3.25 -12.36 13.96
CA TYR A 344 -4.65 -12.72 14.21
C TYR A 344 -5.59 -11.51 14.06
N ARG A 345 -5.23 -10.34 14.61
CA ARG A 345 -6.00 -9.10 14.45
C ARG A 345 -6.07 -8.65 13.00
N ILE A 346 -5.02 -8.84 12.21
CA ILE A 346 -5.02 -8.54 10.77
C ILE A 346 -6.06 -9.39 10.04
N LEU A 347 -6.22 -10.68 10.39
CA LEU A 347 -7.27 -11.52 9.82
C LEU A 347 -8.67 -11.01 10.14
N LEU A 348 -8.89 -10.54 11.38
CA LEU A 348 -10.23 -10.12 11.85
C LEU A 348 -10.63 -8.71 11.37
N THR A 349 -9.70 -7.75 11.40
CA THR A 349 -10.05 -6.33 11.48
C THR A 349 -9.79 -5.55 10.20
N SER A 350 -8.95 -6.05 9.28
CA SER A 350 -8.59 -5.25 8.11
C SER A 350 -9.78 -5.09 7.15
N GLU A 351 -10.11 -3.86 6.79
CA GLU A 351 -11.15 -3.57 5.78
C GLU A 351 -10.83 -4.21 4.41
N GLY A 352 -9.56 -4.53 4.15
CA GLY A 352 -9.09 -5.33 3.01
C GLY A 352 -8.91 -6.81 3.35
N SER A 353 -9.73 -7.38 4.25
CA SER A 353 -9.58 -8.71 4.84
C SER A 353 -9.27 -9.80 3.81
N ILE A 354 -8.15 -10.50 4.04
CA ILE A 354 -7.76 -11.71 3.33
C ILE A 354 -8.90 -12.74 3.34
N LEU A 355 -9.63 -12.83 4.46
CA LEU A 355 -10.75 -13.76 4.61
C LEU A 355 -11.91 -13.45 3.66
N LYS A 356 -12.18 -12.17 3.35
CA LYS A 356 -13.20 -11.80 2.35
C LYS A 356 -12.83 -12.33 0.97
N GLN A 357 -11.56 -12.23 0.59
CA GLN A 357 -11.08 -12.76 -0.69
C GLN A 357 -11.22 -14.28 -0.76
N TYR A 358 -10.92 -14.98 0.34
CA TYR A 358 -11.09 -16.43 0.41
C TYR A 358 -12.56 -16.83 0.39
N ARG A 359 -13.45 -16.14 1.13
CA ARG A 359 -14.91 -16.36 1.06
C ARG A 359 -15.40 -16.22 -0.38
N GLN A 360 -15.11 -15.08 -1.02
CA GLN A 360 -15.52 -14.86 -2.41
C GLN A 360 -14.98 -15.95 -3.33
N SER A 361 -13.73 -16.34 -3.18
CA SER A 361 -13.13 -17.38 -4.01
C SER A 361 -13.75 -18.77 -3.82
N PHE A 362 -14.32 -19.10 -2.65
CA PHE A 362 -15.09 -20.31 -2.44
C PHE A 362 -16.53 -20.18 -2.96
N GLU A 363 -17.16 -19.02 -2.75
CA GLU A 363 -18.49 -18.69 -3.31
C GLU A 363 -18.53 -18.80 -4.83
N ASP A 364 -17.45 -18.39 -5.53
CA ASP A 364 -17.31 -18.54 -6.99
C ASP A 364 -17.37 -20.02 -7.43
N TYR A 365 -17.07 -20.97 -6.54
CA TYR A 365 -17.24 -22.40 -6.77
C TYR A 365 -18.55 -22.96 -6.18
N GLY A 366 -19.43 -22.11 -5.65
CA GLY A 366 -20.69 -22.51 -5.02
C GLY A 366 -20.51 -23.11 -3.63
N ILE A 367 -19.46 -22.77 -2.92
CA ILE A 367 -19.13 -23.28 -1.59
C ILE A 367 -19.09 -22.12 -0.60
N ASP A 368 -19.93 -22.16 0.42
CA ASP A 368 -19.87 -21.22 1.52
C ASP A 368 -18.86 -21.69 2.56
N ILE A 369 -17.89 -20.82 2.90
CA ILE A 369 -16.88 -21.10 3.91
C ILE A 369 -17.07 -20.24 5.16
N ALA A 370 -17.09 -20.88 6.34
CA ALA A 370 -17.03 -20.21 7.64
C ALA A 370 -15.66 -20.42 8.29
N PHE A 371 -15.16 -19.40 8.98
CA PHE A 371 -13.86 -19.42 9.65
C PHE A 371 -14.06 -19.39 11.15
N GLU A 372 -13.66 -20.47 11.82
CA GLU A 372 -13.67 -20.55 13.26
C GLU A 372 -12.55 -19.69 13.88
N ASP A 373 -12.83 -19.04 14.99
CA ASP A 373 -11.87 -18.20 15.70
C ASP A 373 -10.59 -18.96 16.06
N SER A 374 -10.72 -20.19 16.54
CA SER A 374 -9.60 -21.08 16.86
C SER A 374 -8.74 -21.41 15.62
N ALA A 375 -9.35 -21.53 14.43
CA ALA A 375 -8.64 -21.70 13.17
C ALA A 375 -7.83 -20.47 12.81
N LEU A 376 -8.41 -19.28 12.98
CA LEU A 376 -7.72 -18.02 12.69
C LEU A 376 -6.52 -17.82 13.62
N GLN A 377 -6.65 -18.18 14.90
CA GLN A 377 -5.52 -18.19 15.83
C GLN A 377 -4.44 -19.21 15.44
N ALA A 378 -4.83 -20.41 14.96
CA ALA A 378 -3.88 -21.40 14.48
C ALA A 378 -3.15 -20.94 13.21
N VAL A 379 -3.85 -20.29 12.28
CA VAL A 379 -3.25 -19.67 11.09
C VAL A 379 -2.25 -18.58 11.48
N ALA A 380 -2.62 -17.70 12.41
CA ALA A 380 -1.74 -16.62 12.87
C ALA A 380 -0.46 -17.17 13.49
N ARG A 381 -0.55 -18.20 14.37
CA ARG A 381 0.63 -18.86 14.97
C ARG A 381 1.54 -19.48 13.90
N LYS A 382 0.98 -20.27 12.96
CA LYS A 382 1.78 -20.86 11.87
C LYS A 382 2.44 -19.78 10.99
N ALA A 383 1.75 -18.67 10.74
CA ALA A 383 2.31 -17.56 9.95
C ALA A 383 3.43 -16.83 10.73
N ALA A 384 3.33 -16.69 12.04
CA ALA A 384 4.39 -16.16 12.89
C ALA A 384 5.65 -17.02 12.83
N ASP A 385 5.49 -18.36 12.89
CA ASP A 385 6.60 -19.32 12.79
C ASP A 385 7.36 -19.21 11.45
N GLU A 386 6.67 -18.81 10.35
CA GLU A 386 7.30 -18.59 9.04
C GLU A 386 8.18 -17.32 8.98
N LYS A 387 8.09 -16.42 9.96
CA LYS A 387 8.84 -15.13 10.03
C LYS A 387 8.74 -14.29 8.75
N THR A 388 7.63 -14.39 8.03
CA THR A 388 7.37 -13.63 6.79
C THR A 388 6.33 -12.52 6.99
N GLY A 389 5.96 -12.25 8.25
CA GLY A 389 4.96 -11.25 8.63
C GLY A 389 3.58 -11.57 8.05
N ALA A 390 2.82 -10.55 7.69
CA ALA A 390 1.47 -10.71 7.14
C ALA A 390 1.41 -11.50 5.81
N ARG A 391 2.54 -11.64 5.09
CA ARG A 391 2.61 -12.51 3.90
C ARG A 391 2.43 -13.98 4.25
N GLY A 392 2.91 -14.40 5.42
CA GLY A 392 2.72 -15.76 5.94
C GLY A 392 1.25 -16.17 6.09
N LEU A 393 0.38 -15.22 6.41
CA LEU A 393 -1.07 -15.50 6.49
C LEU A 393 -1.64 -16.05 5.18
N MET A 394 -1.25 -15.45 4.05
CA MET A 394 -1.68 -15.93 2.73
C MET A 394 -1.09 -17.31 2.40
N SER A 395 0.20 -17.52 2.71
CA SER A 395 0.88 -18.81 2.48
C SER A 395 0.21 -19.93 3.25
N VAL A 396 -0.07 -19.70 4.54
CA VAL A 396 -0.72 -20.69 5.41
C VAL A 396 -2.14 -20.99 4.95
N LEU A 397 -2.97 -19.95 4.67
CA LEU A 397 -4.32 -20.14 4.18
C LEU A 397 -4.34 -20.91 2.85
N GLU A 398 -3.45 -20.55 1.92
CA GLU A 398 -3.34 -21.26 0.64
C GLU A 398 -2.95 -22.71 0.82
N SER A 399 -1.97 -23.02 1.68
CA SER A 399 -1.54 -24.38 1.94
C SER A 399 -2.65 -25.25 2.56
N CYS A 400 -3.45 -24.67 3.45
CA CYS A 400 -4.56 -25.35 4.09
C CYS A 400 -5.75 -25.57 3.13
N LEU A 401 -6.09 -24.59 2.31
CA LEU A 401 -7.35 -24.57 1.57
C LEU A 401 -7.23 -24.97 0.10
N ARG A 402 -6.03 -25.05 -0.47
CA ARG A 402 -5.80 -25.40 -1.89
C ARG A 402 -6.46 -26.73 -2.27
N ASN A 403 -6.28 -27.77 -1.48
CA ASN A 403 -6.82 -29.08 -1.78
C ASN A 403 -8.36 -29.12 -1.69
N PHE A 404 -8.94 -28.31 -0.81
CA PHE A 404 -10.39 -28.16 -0.73
C PHE A 404 -10.93 -27.45 -2.00
N LYS A 405 -10.30 -26.38 -2.43
CA LYS A 405 -10.66 -25.69 -3.69
C LYS A 405 -10.54 -26.59 -4.92
N PHE A 406 -9.62 -27.55 -4.90
CA PHE A 406 -9.44 -28.49 -6.00
C PHE A 406 -10.46 -29.64 -6.01
N ASN A 407 -10.78 -30.19 -4.84
CA ASN A 407 -11.57 -31.44 -4.75
C ASN A 407 -13.06 -31.22 -4.51
N LEU A 408 -13.49 -30.10 -3.91
CA LEU A 408 -14.90 -29.90 -3.56
C LEU A 408 -15.77 -29.42 -4.73
N PRO A 409 -15.30 -28.58 -5.67
CA PRO A 409 -16.12 -28.13 -6.80
C PRO A 409 -16.71 -29.30 -7.59
N GLY A 410 -18.03 -29.23 -7.88
CA GLY A 410 -18.75 -30.31 -8.58
C GLY A 410 -19.18 -31.49 -7.69
N THR A 411 -18.85 -31.48 -6.40
CA THR A 411 -19.42 -32.40 -5.41
C THR A 411 -20.75 -31.86 -4.87
N ARG A 412 -21.36 -32.58 -3.91
CA ARG A 412 -22.57 -32.12 -3.20
C ARG A 412 -22.26 -31.29 -1.94
N ILE A 413 -20.99 -30.94 -1.76
CA ILE A 413 -20.51 -30.21 -0.57
C ILE A 413 -20.51 -28.73 -0.93
N ASP A 414 -21.47 -28.01 -0.38
CA ASP A 414 -21.65 -26.56 -0.58
C ASP A 414 -21.36 -25.76 0.69
N LYS A 415 -20.99 -26.42 1.80
CA LYS A 415 -20.70 -25.80 3.10
C LYS A 415 -19.40 -26.35 3.66
N LEU A 416 -18.50 -25.47 4.11
CA LEU A 416 -17.21 -25.83 4.71
C LEU A 416 -16.95 -24.97 5.95
N ALA A 417 -16.58 -25.60 7.07
CA ALA A 417 -16.05 -24.90 8.23
C ALA A 417 -14.52 -25.04 8.28
N MET A 418 -13.80 -23.93 8.30
CA MET A 418 -12.38 -23.93 8.58
C MET A 418 -12.18 -23.96 10.09
N THR A 419 -11.75 -25.11 10.60
CA THR A 419 -11.52 -25.38 12.04
C THR A 419 -10.02 -25.38 12.35
N ALA A 420 -9.64 -25.32 13.63
CA ALA A 420 -8.23 -25.48 14.03
C ALA A 420 -7.67 -26.83 13.54
N HIS A 421 -8.47 -27.89 13.58
CA HIS A 421 -8.06 -29.21 13.08
C HIS A 421 -7.75 -29.21 11.58
N LEU A 422 -8.54 -28.48 10.77
CA LEU A 422 -8.27 -28.29 9.35
C LEU A 422 -6.91 -27.60 9.13
N VAL A 423 -6.56 -26.62 9.97
CA VAL A 423 -5.27 -25.93 9.88
C VAL A 423 -4.12 -26.85 10.25
N GLU A 424 -4.31 -27.76 11.23
CA GLU A 424 -3.28 -28.70 11.68
C GLU A 424 -3.05 -29.83 10.66
N ASP A 425 -4.11 -30.47 10.19
CA ASP A 425 -4.07 -31.59 9.24
C ASP A 425 -5.12 -31.43 8.12
N PRO A 426 -4.82 -30.58 7.10
CA PRO A 426 -5.76 -30.34 6.00
C PRO A 426 -6.10 -31.60 5.19
N GLY A 427 -5.16 -32.53 5.07
CA GLY A 427 -5.34 -33.75 4.29
C GLY A 427 -6.40 -34.66 4.89
N ARG A 428 -6.27 -34.94 6.17
CA ARG A 428 -7.21 -35.77 6.91
C ARG A 428 -8.61 -35.17 6.95
N VAL A 429 -8.72 -33.88 7.23
CA VAL A 429 -10.03 -33.20 7.27
C VAL A 429 -10.70 -33.21 5.89
N LEU A 430 -9.94 -33.10 4.81
CA LEU A 430 -10.51 -33.23 3.46
C LEU A 430 -11.13 -34.62 3.23
N GLU A 431 -10.45 -35.70 3.66
CA GLU A 431 -10.99 -37.07 3.57
C GLU A 431 -12.28 -37.19 4.40
N GLU A 432 -12.30 -36.69 5.64
CA GLU A 432 -13.48 -36.70 6.52
C GLU A 432 -14.65 -35.92 5.90
N VAL A 433 -14.41 -34.75 5.29
CA VAL A 433 -15.45 -33.95 4.62
C VAL A 433 -16.01 -34.66 3.40
N LEU A 434 -15.17 -35.34 2.61
CA LEU A 434 -15.60 -36.10 1.43
C LEU A 434 -16.39 -37.36 1.83
N GLU A 435 -16.02 -38.01 2.93
CA GLU A 435 -16.72 -39.19 3.45
C GLU A 435 -18.06 -38.84 4.09
N ASN A 436 -18.16 -37.71 4.79
CA ASN A 436 -19.37 -37.31 5.51
C ASN A 436 -19.77 -35.83 5.27
N PRO A 437 -20.34 -35.52 4.10
CA PRO A 437 -20.77 -34.14 3.76
C PRO A 437 -21.77 -33.53 4.75
N ALA A 438 -22.63 -34.35 5.36
CA ALA A 438 -23.64 -33.87 6.29
C ALA A 438 -23.01 -33.36 7.61
N ALA A 439 -21.98 -34.03 8.10
CA ALA A 439 -21.23 -33.55 9.27
C ALA A 439 -20.48 -32.23 8.97
N ALA A 440 -19.92 -32.10 7.78
CA ALA A 440 -19.27 -30.86 7.33
C ALA A 440 -20.25 -29.68 7.31
N ALA A 441 -21.46 -29.88 6.76
CA ALA A 441 -22.51 -28.86 6.75
C ALA A 441 -22.97 -28.50 8.18
N THR A 442 -23.11 -29.50 9.07
CA THR A 442 -23.48 -29.25 10.47
C THR A 442 -22.43 -28.38 11.17
N SER A 443 -21.16 -28.70 11.00
CA SER A 443 -20.06 -27.88 11.57
C SER A 443 -20.13 -26.44 11.05
N TYR A 444 -20.35 -26.23 9.74
CA TYR A 444 -20.51 -24.90 9.16
C TYR A 444 -21.66 -24.12 9.84
N TYR A 445 -22.83 -24.74 10.00
CA TYR A 445 -23.99 -24.07 10.60
C TYR A 445 -23.76 -23.69 12.06
N ILE A 446 -23.08 -24.55 12.83
CA ILE A 446 -22.70 -24.25 14.21
C ILE A 446 -21.82 -22.99 14.26
N TYR A 447 -20.80 -22.88 13.40
CA TYR A 447 -19.92 -21.72 13.40
C TYR A 447 -20.62 -20.43 12.95
N VAL A 448 -21.49 -20.49 11.94
CA VAL A 448 -22.28 -19.33 11.52
C VAL A 448 -23.22 -18.88 12.63
N ALA A 449 -23.82 -19.80 13.38
CA ALA A 449 -24.65 -19.47 14.54
C ALA A 449 -23.82 -18.80 15.66
N ARG A 450 -22.61 -19.31 15.95
CA ARG A 450 -21.69 -18.69 16.94
C ARG A 450 -21.24 -17.28 16.52
N GLU A 451 -20.98 -17.07 15.22
CA GLU A 451 -20.66 -15.74 14.69
C GLU A 451 -21.82 -14.76 14.90
N PHE A 452 -23.06 -15.22 14.65
CA PHE A 452 -24.27 -14.43 14.93
C PHE A 452 -24.40 -14.12 16.42
N GLU A 453 -24.27 -15.11 17.31
CA GLU A 453 -24.36 -14.94 18.77
C GLU A 453 -23.38 -13.85 19.26
N ALA A 454 -22.12 -13.93 18.82
CA ALA A 454 -21.10 -12.95 19.18
C ALA A 454 -21.40 -11.54 18.65
N GLU A 455 -21.92 -11.42 17.43
CA GLU A 455 -22.27 -10.15 16.85
C GLU A 455 -23.52 -9.55 17.51
N PHE A 456 -24.51 -10.37 17.82
CA PHE A 456 -25.72 -9.96 18.53
C PHE A 456 -25.39 -9.45 19.93
N ALA A 457 -24.52 -10.16 20.66
CA ALA A 457 -24.07 -9.74 21.98
C ALA A 457 -23.33 -8.39 21.95
N ARG A 458 -22.47 -8.17 20.94
CA ARG A 458 -21.78 -6.89 20.76
C ARG A 458 -22.73 -5.73 20.48
N ARG A 459 -23.78 -5.95 19.66
CA ARG A 459 -24.72 -4.88 19.26
C ARG A 459 -25.74 -4.56 20.35
N HIS A 460 -26.22 -5.58 21.03
CA HIS A 460 -27.37 -5.48 21.92
C HIS A 460 -27.08 -5.75 23.40
N GLY A 461 -25.84 -6.17 23.74
CA GLY A 461 -25.48 -6.47 25.14
C GLY A 461 -26.13 -7.74 25.71
N VAL A 462 -26.75 -8.57 24.86
CA VAL A 462 -27.42 -9.82 25.24
C VAL A 462 -26.74 -10.98 24.54
N MET A 463 -26.28 -11.98 25.29
CA MET A 463 -25.72 -13.21 24.74
C MET A 463 -26.86 -14.21 24.49
N LEU A 464 -27.02 -14.63 23.26
CA LEU A 464 -27.87 -15.75 22.88
C LEU A 464 -27.00 -16.99 22.81
N SER A 465 -27.52 -18.16 23.18
CA SER A 465 -26.82 -19.45 23.12
C SER A 465 -27.74 -20.46 22.46
N LEU A 466 -27.54 -20.71 21.15
CA LEU A 466 -28.35 -21.66 20.39
C LEU A 466 -27.86 -23.10 20.68
N ASP A 467 -28.80 -24.00 20.96
CA ASP A 467 -28.50 -25.43 21.01
C ASP A 467 -28.39 -26.04 19.60
N ASP A 468 -27.86 -27.26 19.50
CA ASP A 468 -27.64 -27.92 18.21
C ASP A 468 -28.95 -28.12 17.42
N ASN A 469 -30.07 -28.35 18.10
CA ASN A 469 -31.37 -28.50 17.44
C ASN A 469 -31.87 -27.15 16.88
N ALA A 470 -31.69 -26.06 17.60
CA ALA A 470 -32.01 -24.71 17.13
C ALA A 470 -31.17 -24.35 15.90
N VAL A 471 -29.86 -24.69 15.90
CA VAL A 471 -28.97 -24.48 14.76
C VAL A 471 -29.46 -25.29 13.53
N GLN A 472 -29.82 -26.56 13.70
CA GLN A 472 -30.36 -27.40 12.63
C GLN A 472 -31.69 -26.86 12.09
N MET A 473 -32.59 -26.39 12.96
CA MET A 473 -33.83 -25.73 12.55
C MET A 473 -33.55 -24.43 11.78
N ALA A 474 -32.62 -23.61 12.25
CA ALA A 474 -32.23 -22.39 11.57
C ALA A 474 -31.71 -22.68 10.16
N ALA A 475 -30.87 -23.71 10.01
CA ALA A 475 -30.35 -24.17 8.71
C ALA A 475 -31.47 -24.62 7.75
N GLY A 476 -32.45 -25.40 8.25
CA GLY A 476 -33.60 -25.81 7.45
C GLY A 476 -34.46 -24.61 7.00
N LYS A 477 -34.80 -23.73 7.95
CA LYS A 477 -35.65 -22.56 7.69
C LYS A 477 -34.96 -21.53 6.75
N SER A 478 -33.67 -21.30 6.92
CA SER A 478 -32.91 -20.40 6.05
C SER A 478 -32.91 -20.91 4.60
N THR A 479 -32.77 -22.21 4.40
CA THR A 479 -32.83 -22.84 3.08
C THR A 479 -34.22 -22.70 2.45
N GLU A 480 -35.29 -22.93 3.22
CA GLU A 480 -36.67 -22.75 2.76
C GLU A 480 -36.95 -21.29 2.31
N GLN A 481 -36.32 -20.32 2.93
CA GLN A 481 -36.54 -18.90 2.66
C GLN A 481 -35.49 -18.32 1.67
N GLY A 482 -34.49 -19.09 1.26
CA GLY A 482 -33.43 -18.63 0.38
C GLY A 482 -32.51 -17.59 1.05
N LEU A 483 -32.39 -17.64 2.38
CA LEU A 483 -31.54 -16.75 3.18
C LEU A 483 -30.30 -17.49 3.64
N SER A 484 -29.23 -16.74 4.01
CA SER A 484 -28.17 -17.32 4.82
C SER A 484 -28.67 -17.61 6.24
N VAL A 485 -28.06 -18.58 6.93
CA VAL A 485 -28.42 -18.87 8.35
C VAL A 485 -28.29 -17.62 9.22
N LYS A 486 -27.25 -16.83 8.99
CA LYS A 486 -27.03 -15.58 9.71
C LYS A 486 -28.13 -14.55 9.47
N ASP A 487 -28.53 -14.33 8.22
CA ASP A 487 -29.61 -13.39 7.88
C ASP A 487 -30.96 -13.88 8.42
N TYR A 488 -31.20 -15.18 8.39
CA TYR A 488 -32.39 -15.75 9.02
C TYR A 488 -32.41 -15.48 10.53
N LEU A 489 -31.33 -15.74 11.24
CA LEU A 489 -31.24 -15.47 12.68
C LEU A 489 -31.40 -13.98 13.00
N TRP A 490 -30.81 -13.11 12.19
CA TRP A 490 -31.03 -11.66 12.29
C TRP A 490 -32.51 -11.30 12.07
N SER A 491 -33.18 -11.86 11.10
CA SER A 491 -34.61 -11.59 10.84
C SER A 491 -35.50 -12.02 12.00
N VAL A 492 -35.09 -13.05 12.74
CA VAL A 492 -35.84 -13.56 13.88
C VAL A 492 -35.63 -12.73 15.15
N PHE A 493 -34.39 -12.30 15.41
CA PHE A 493 -34.05 -11.71 16.71
C PHE A 493 -33.86 -10.19 16.69
N SER A 494 -33.67 -9.54 15.52
CA SER A 494 -33.48 -8.08 15.43
C SER A 494 -34.59 -7.28 16.09
N ASP A 495 -35.85 -7.60 15.75
CA ASP A 495 -37.01 -6.85 16.26
C ASP A 495 -37.28 -7.12 17.74
N GLN A 496 -36.61 -8.12 18.31
CA GLN A 496 -36.82 -8.54 19.70
C GLN A 496 -35.70 -8.08 20.63
N ALA A 497 -34.70 -7.40 20.12
CA ALA A 497 -33.51 -7.01 20.89
C ALA A 497 -33.87 -6.23 22.17
N ASP A 498 -34.77 -5.24 22.08
CA ASP A 498 -35.21 -4.43 23.23
C ASP A 498 -35.97 -5.28 24.27
N PHE A 499 -36.73 -6.28 23.80
CA PHE A 499 -37.45 -7.18 24.67
C PHE A 499 -36.49 -8.12 25.42
N LEU A 500 -35.49 -8.67 24.72
CA LEU A 500 -34.45 -9.53 25.29
C LEU A 500 -33.60 -8.79 26.32
N GLN A 501 -33.27 -7.52 26.07
CA GLN A 501 -32.59 -6.68 27.08
C GLN A 501 -33.40 -6.53 28.35
N LYS A 502 -34.70 -6.29 28.25
CA LYS A 502 -35.59 -6.18 29.42
C LYS A 502 -35.69 -7.51 30.19
N ILE A 503 -35.61 -8.64 29.52
CA ILE A 503 -35.54 -9.97 30.19
C ILE A 503 -34.23 -10.07 30.98
N CYS A 504 -33.08 -9.75 30.37
CA CYS A 504 -31.81 -9.75 31.05
C CYS A 504 -31.79 -8.84 32.27
N GLU A 505 -32.35 -7.62 32.19
CA GLU A 505 -32.45 -6.70 33.29
C GLU A 505 -33.32 -7.23 34.45
N LYS A 506 -34.43 -7.92 34.13
CA LYS A 506 -35.33 -8.47 35.13
C LYS A 506 -34.82 -9.75 35.79
N THR A 507 -34.17 -10.62 35.02
CA THR A 507 -33.69 -11.92 35.49
C THR A 507 -32.28 -11.86 36.05
N GLY A 508 -31.50 -10.82 35.72
CA GLY A 508 -30.07 -10.72 36.05
C GLY A 508 -29.18 -11.68 35.23
N LYS A 509 -29.76 -12.35 34.23
CA LYS A 509 -29.06 -13.28 33.35
C LYS A 509 -28.70 -12.56 32.05
N PHE A 510 -27.43 -12.57 31.66
CA PHE A 510 -26.97 -11.98 30.40
C PHE A 510 -26.84 -13.00 29.27
N GLU A 511 -26.99 -14.28 29.57
CA GLU A 511 -26.98 -15.39 28.60
C GLU A 511 -28.36 -16.04 28.56
N LEU A 512 -28.96 -16.07 27.36
CA LEU A 512 -30.29 -16.61 27.13
C LEU A 512 -30.18 -17.86 26.22
N PRO A 513 -30.49 -19.07 26.72
CA PRO A 513 -30.48 -20.27 25.89
C PRO A 513 -31.62 -20.21 24.87
N VAL A 514 -31.30 -20.53 23.61
CA VAL A 514 -32.25 -20.58 22.50
C VAL A 514 -32.39 -22.03 22.05
N THR A 515 -33.54 -22.63 22.37
CA THR A 515 -33.93 -23.95 21.94
C THR A 515 -34.73 -23.89 20.62
N GLU A 516 -34.94 -25.04 19.99
CA GLU A 516 -35.79 -25.18 18.80
C GLU A 516 -37.17 -24.54 18.98
N GLN A 517 -37.79 -24.72 20.17
CA GLN A 517 -39.11 -24.16 20.49
C GLN A 517 -39.12 -22.63 20.52
N ILE A 518 -38.07 -22.05 21.09
CA ILE A 518 -37.89 -20.61 21.16
C ILE A 518 -37.65 -20.04 19.76
N LEU A 519 -36.85 -20.69 18.96
CA LEU A 519 -36.58 -20.28 17.58
C LEU A 519 -37.84 -20.36 16.71
N ALA A 520 -38.70 -21.35 16.92
CA ALA A 520 -39.96 -21.51 16.18
C ALA A 520 -40.99 -20.43 16.51
N SER A 521 -40.99 -19.93 17.75
CA SER A 521 -41.94 -18.94 18.23
C SER A 521 -41.30 -18.02 19.28
N PRO A 522 -40.45 -17.10 18.90
CA PRO A 522 -39.65 -16.30 19.82
C PRO A 522 -40.48 -15.45 20.82
N GLY A 523 -41.65 -15.02 20.40
CA GLY A 523 -42.57 -14.22 21.26
C GLY A 523 -43.24 -15.02 22.37
N SER A 524 -43.57 -16.31 22.16
CA SER A 524 -44.24 -17.16 23.16
C SER A 524 -43.25 -18.02 23.94
N GLY A 525 -42.04 -18.29 23.41
CA GLY A 525 -40.99 -19.01 24.11
C GLY A 525 -40.31 -18.23 25.23
N ALA A 526 -40.54 -16.93 25.29
CA ALA A 526 -39.99 -16.02 26.32
C ALA A 526 -40.41 -16.38 27.77
N GLU A 527 -41.54 -17.04 27.98
CA GLU A 527 -41.96 -17.49 29.31
C GLU A 527 -40.96 -18.50 29.90
N SER A 528 -40.32 -19.34 29.08
CA SER A 528 -39.34 -20.30 29.54
C SER A 528 -38.05 -19.69 30.13
N TRP A 529 -37.72 -18.44 29.76
CA TRP A 529 -36.58 -17.74 30.34
C TRP A 529 -36.85 -17.16 31.73
N PHE A 530 -38.12 -17.04 32.11
CA PHE A 530 -38.49 -16.62 33.48
C PHE A 530 -38.58 -17.80 34.47
N ASP A 531 -38.81 -19.02 33.95
CA ASP A 531 -38.98 -20.22 34.78
C ASP A 531 -37.68 -21.01 35.01
N SER A 532 -36.63 -20.67 34.30
CA SER A 532 -35.31 -21.30 34.43
C SER A 532 -34.29 -20.37 35.13
#